data_4387f8d882c8fcca3b4da92898f167be
#
_entry.id   4387f8d882c8fcca3b4da92898f167be
#
_cell.length_a   1.000
_cell.length_b   1.000
_cell.length_c   1.000
_cell.angle_alpha   90.00
_cell.angle_beta   90.00
_cell.angle_gamma   90.00
#
_symmetry.space_group_name_H-M   'P 1'
#
loop_
_entity.id
_entity.type
_entity.pdbx_description
1 polymer ?
#
loop_
_entity_poly.entity_id
_entity_poly.type
_entity_poly.pdbx_seq_one_letter_code
_entity_poly.pdbx_strand_id
1 'polypeptide(L)'
;MTKKDFPIFANNPGLVFLDNGASTQKPQMVIDEVSEFVAHDYANIHRGMYSLSERSEELYYKSKEAVAGFIGCKPSEIIYTYNSTYGINLIAQSLVKSKFLKKXDVVLLGIREHHSNILPWQILAQEYGFTIKFIDLMVSDEXLVTSDENYDINWKDFEKKYDKNVKVVAVSQTSNVTGKIYDVQKIGKKLREETFFLVDGSQSVPNFAVNVAQIXCDCLVFTGHKMMAYTXIGVVYLKKEYIKSLSPMIAGGGTVEDVDTTSYRLHGSVDKFEAGTPNIIGAVSLLKAIEYITSIGGIQKIREHEQQLVHYFMNKLSTEXRVTSKKIEIVXPMSVEGRIAVFSFVLPXVKNFNMIGEKFAEANVCIRCGGHCAYPLHKFLGREGTCRASFYRYNDKNDVDKFFEVLNEITKS
;
A
#
# COMPACT_ATOMS: atom_id res chain seq x y z
N MET A 1 21.58 -12.25 3.72
CA MET A 1 21.04 -10.87 3.66
C MET A 1 20.44 -10.56 5.00
N THR A 2 20.84 -9.47 5.56
CA THR A 2 20.72 -9.27 6.97
C THR A 2 20.44 -7.80 7.28
N LYS A 3 20.17 -7.51 8.52
CA LYS A 3 20.11 -6.15 9.09
C LYS A 3 21.34 -5.30 8.70
N LYS A 4 22.50 -5.94 8.33
CA LYS A 4 23.74 -5.26 7.94
C LYS A 4 23.58 -4.31 6.74
N ASP A 5 22.61 -4.60 5.84
CA ASP A 5 22.34 -3.73 4.69
C ASP A 5 21.62 -2.42 5.10
N PHE A 6 21.13 -2.34 6.34
CA PHE A 6 20.28 -1.25 6.83
C PHE A 6 20.96 -0.56 8.00
N PRO A 7 21.55 0.63 7.78
CA PRO A 7 22.37 1.31 8.81
C PRO A 7 21.62 1.66 10.10
N ILE A 8 20.30 1.78 10.03
CA ILE A 8 19.46 2.06 11.21
C ILE A 8 19.72 1.05 12.34
N PHE A 9 19.96 -0.24 12.00
CA PHE A 9 20.17 -1.29 13.00
C PHE A 9 21.58 -1.21 13.63
N ALA A 10 22.58 -0.80 12.87
CA ALA A 10 23.93 -0.57 13.40
C ALA A 10 23.96 0.65 14.35
N ASN A 11 23.18 1.67 14.00
CA ASN A 11 23.11 2.92 14.75
C ASN A 11 22.15 2.83 15.96
N ASN A 12 21.34 1.77 16.05
CA ASN A 12 20.40 1.53 17.17
C ASN A 12 20.51 0.07 17.62
N PRO A 13 21.56 -0.27 18.38
CA PRO A 13 21.76 -1.66 18.84
C PRO A 13 20.56 -2.20 19.61
N GLY A 14 20.15 -3.41 19.31
CA GLY A 14 19.02 -4.06 19.96
C GLY A 14 17.64 -3.69 19.40
N LEU A 15 17.57 -2.80 18.40
CA LEU A 15 16.30 -2.40 17.78
C LEU A 15 15.64 -3.58 17.06
N VAL A 16 14.38 -3.83 17.40
CA VAL A 16 13.50 -4.78 16.71
C VAL A 16 12.37 -3.97 16.06
N PHE A 17 12.48 -3.74 14.76
CA PHE A 17 11.54 -2.86 14.04
C PHE A 17 10.46 -3.71 13.36
N LEU A 18 9.25 -3.69 13.91
CA LEU A 18 8.09 -4.47 13.46
C LEU A 18 6.92 -3.57 13.05
N ASP A 19 7.21 -2.35 12.54
CA ASP A 19 6.17 -1.43 12.03
C ASP A 19 6.30 -1.21 10.52
N ASN A 20 6.67 -2.27 9.79
CA ASN A 20 6.93 -2.21 8.35
C ASN A 20 5.65 -1.93 7.52
N GLY A 21 4.49 -2.34 8.02
CA GLY A 21 3.20 -2.03 7.38
C GLY A 21 2.91 -0.53 7.35
N ALA A 22 3.60 0.26 8.17
CA ALA A 22 3.53 1.73 8.13
C ALA A 22 4.61 2.33 7.21
N SER A 23 5.88 1.93 7.39
CA SER A 23 7.01 2.39 6.54
C SER A 23 8.20 1.45 6.76
N THR A 24 8.95 1.13 5.69
CA THR A 24 10.14 0.29 5.78
C THR A 24 11.40 1.14 6.01
N GLN A 25 12.45 0.52 6.56
CA GLN A 25 13.78 1.12 6.68
C GLN A 25 14.48 1.14 5.30
N LYS A 26 15.53 1.96 5.17
CA LYS A 26 16.22 2.19 3.89
C LYS A 26 17.57 1.45 3.91
N PRO A 27 17.88 0.68 2.86
CA PRO A 27 19.20 0.07 2.78
C PRO A 27 20.27 1.13 2.49
N GLN A 28 21.51 0.87 2.92
CA GLN A 28 22.64 1.78 2.74
C GLN A 28 22.80 2.18 1.26
N MET A 29 22.66 1.22 0.36
CA MET A 29 22.72 1.45 -1.09
C MET A 29 21.78 2.58 -1.55
N VAL A 30 20.53 2.58 -1.07
CA VAL A 30 19.55 3.61 -1.45
C VAL A 30 19.97 4.98 -0.89
N ILE A 31 20.48 5.00 0.34
CA ILE A 31 20.95 6.24 1.00
C ILE A 31 22.11 6.84 0.21
N ASP A 32 23.12 6.01 -0.09
CA ASP A 32 24.35 6.44 -0.77
C ASP A 32 24.03 6.94 -2.19
N GLU A 33 23.29 6.15 -2.96
CA GLU A 33 22.96 6.49 -4.36
C GLU A 33 22.14 7.78 -4.48
N VAL A 34 21.22 8.01 -3.54
CA VAL A 34 20.45 9.28 -3.51
C VAL A 34 21.36 10.44 -3.10
N SER A 35 22.26 10.22 -2.15
CA SER A 35 23.21 11.25 -1.73
C SER A 35 24.16 11.62 -2.87
N GLU A 36 24.68 10.63 -3.60
CA GLU A 36 25.52 10.83 -4.79
C GLU A 36 24.77 11.63 -5.87
N PHE A 37 23.52 11.22 -6.15
CA PHE A 37 22.69 11.95 -7.12
C PHE A 37 22.53 13.42 -6.75
N VAL A 38 22.20 13.69 -5.49
CA VAL A 38 22.00 15.09 -5.02
C VAL A 38 23.30 15.89 -5.09
N ALA A 39 24.43 15.26 -4.78
CA ALA A 39 25.74 15.92 -4.75
C ALA A 39 26.30 16.21 -6.16
N HIS A 40 25.98 15.39 -7.16
CA HIS A 40 26.69 15.43 -8.46
C HIS A 40 25.79 15.66 -9.68
N ASP A 41 24.51 15.25 -9.66
CA ASP A 41 23.69 15.19 -10.87
C ASP A 41 22.33 15.91 -10.76
N TYR A 42 21.98 16.43 -9.57
CA TYR A 42 20.64 17.02 -9.37
C TYR A 42 20.47 18.33 -10.17
N ALA A 43 19.40 18.37 -10.94
CA ALA A 43 18.91 19.60 -11.59
C ALA A 43 17.41 19.43 -11.90
N ASN A 44 16.73 20.54 -12.22
CA ASN A 44 15.36 20.45 -12.71
C ASN A 44 15.34 19.79 -14.10
N ILE A 45 14.24 19.13 -14.44
CA ILE A 45 14.09 18.33 -15.67
C ILE A 45 13.16 19.03 -16.67
N HIS A 46 13.05 18.48 -17.88
CA HIS A 46 12.19 18.82 -19.01
C HIS A 46 12.69 19.96 -19.92
N ARG A 47 13.24 21.05 -19.41
CA ARG A 47 13.57 22.22 -20.24
C ARG A 47 15.03 22.67 -20.15
N GLY A 48 15.82 22.01 -19.34
CA GLY A 48 17.25 22.34 -19.20
C GLY A 48 18.05 21.81 -20.40
N MET A 49 18.79 22.68 -21.06
CA MET A 49 19.64 22.31 -22.22
C MET A 49 21.11 22.21 -21.77
N TYR A 50 21.34 21.58 -20.63
CA TYR A 50 22.67 21.40 -20.02
C TYR A 50 22.77 20.02 -19.36
N SER A 51 23.99 19.52 -19.30
CA SER A 51 24.27 18.12 -18.92
C SER A 51 23.67 17.67 -17.59
N LEU A 52 23.62 18.54 -16.57
CA LEU A 52 23.01 18.18 -15.27
C LEU A 52 21.51 17.89 -15.44
N SER A 53 20.81 18.73 -16.21
CA SER A 53 19.37 18.54 -16.46
C SER A 53 19.12 17.24 -17.22
N GLU A 54 19.97 16.95 -18.22
CA GLU A 54 19.86 15.72 -19.03
C GLU A 54 20.04 14.46 -18.15
N ARG A 55 21.08 14.45 -17.27
CA ARG A 55 21.33 13.32 -16.37
C ARG A 55 20.22 13.14 -15.35
N SER A 56 19.74 14.24 -14.79
CA SER A 56 18.61 14.24 -13.84
C SER A 56 17.34 13.67 -14.49
N GLU A 57 17.07 14.12 -15.72
CA GLU A 57 15.92 13.66 -16.52
C GLU A 57 16.04 12.17 -16.88
N GLU A 58 17.23 11.73 -17.28
CA GLU A 58 17.50 10.32 -17.59
C GLU A 58 17.18 9.43 -16.40
N LEU A 59 17.63 9.78 -15.19
CA LEU A 59 17.36 9.01 -13.98
C LEU A 59 15.86 9.02 -13.63
N TYR A 60 15.19 10.15 -13.82
CA TYR A 60 13.74 10.25 -13.60
C TYR A 60 12.98 9.28 -14.51
N TYR A 61 13.28 9.24 -15.81
CA TYR A 61 12.61 8.34 -16.74
C TYR A 61 13.03 6.87 -16.54
N LYS A 62 14.28 6.61 -16.18
CA LYS A 62 14.73 5.26 -15.77
C LYS A 62 13.93 4.75 -14.57
N SER A 63 13.57 5.64 -13.64
CA SER A 63 12.75 5.23 -12.51
C SER A 63 11.35 4.80 -12.96
N LYS A 64 10.75 5.49 -13.96
CA LYS A 64 9.45 5.07 -14.54
C LYS A 64 9.56 3.72 -15.26
N GLU A 65 10.67 3.49 -15.97
CA GLU A 65 10.95 2.20 -16.63
C GLU A 65 11.07 1.07 -15.61
N ALA A 66 11.81 1.30 -14.52
CA ALA A 66 11.98 0.31 -13.44
C ALA A 66 10.64 -0.02 -12.78
N VAL A 67 9.84 1.00 -12.47
CA VAL A 67 8.50 0.83 -11.90
C VAL A 67 7.61 0.04 -12.87
N ALA A 68 7.61 0.43 -14.14
CA ALA A 68 6.78 -0.22 -15.17
C ALA A 68 7.14 -1.70 -15.31
N GLY A 69 8.43 -2.01 -15.36
CA GLY A 69 8.91 -3.39 -15.37
C GLY A 69 8.53 -4.16 -14.12
N PHE A 70 8.53 -3.49 -12.97
CA PHE A 70 8.24 -4.09 -11.66
C PHE A 70 6.76 -4.53 -11.53
N ILE A 71 5.82 -3.77 -12.15
CA ILE A 71 4.38 -4.06 -12.05
C ILE A 71 3.74 -4.55 -13.38
N GLY A 72 4.55 -4.69 -14.45
CA GLY A 72 4.09 -5.25 -15.72
C GLY A 72 3.25 -4.30 -16.56
N CYS A 73 3.69 -3.04 -16.75
CA CYS A 73 3.01 -2.03 -17.57
C CYS A 73 4.03 -1.26 -18.45
N LYS A 74 3.60 -0.17 -19.07
CA LYS A 74 4.49 0.71 -19.86
C LYS A 74 4.90 1.93 -19.04
N PRO A 75 6.11 2.46 -19.22
CA PRO A 75 6.53 3.70 -18.53
C PRO A 75 5.56 4.88 -18.78
N SER A 76 4.96 4.93 -19.96
CA SER A 76 3.98 5.98 -20.34
C SER A 76 2.62 5.84 -19.60
N GLU A 77 2.47 4.85 -18.73
CA GLU A 77 1.28 4.63 -17.92
C GLU A 77 1.55 4.91 -16.43
N ILE A 78 2.77 5.42 -16.08
CA ILE A 78 3.19 5.70 -14.71
C ILE A 78 3.08 7.20 -14.43
N ILE A 79 2.35 7.54 -13.38
CA ILE A 79 2.19 8.90 -12.84
C ILE A 79 2.81 8.89 -11.44
N TYR A 80 3.68 9.85 -11.16
CA TYR A 80 4.23 10.03 -9.82
C TYR A 80 3.37 11.00 -9.00
N THR A 81 3.20 10.67 -7.73
CA THR A 81 2.44 11.44 -6.75
C THR A 81 3.22 11.47 -5.43
N TYR A 82 2.72 12.19 -4.45
CA TYR A 82 3.37 12.23 -3.12
C TYR A 82 3.25 10.90 -2.37
N ASN A 83 2.16 10.18 -2.57
CA ASN A 83 1.88 8.88 -1.91
C ASN A 83 0.59 8.29 -2.51
N SER A 84 0.21 7.08 -2.09
CA SER A 84 -1.02 6.43 -2.56
C SER A 84 -2.28 7.20 -2.18
N THR A 85 -2.32 7.89 -1.02
CA THR A 85 -3.47 8.73 -0.64
C THR A 85 -3.71 9.82 -1.70
N TYR A 86 -2.64 10.52 -2.08
CA TYR A 86 -2.72 11.55 -3.13
C TYR A 86 -3.13 10.91 -4.48
N GLY A 87 -2.56 9.75 -4.80
CA GLY A 87 -2.87 9.03 -6.04
C GLY A 87 -4.35 8.66 -6.15
N ILE A 88 -4.93 8.14 -5.07
CA ILE A 88 -6.38 7.81 -5.06
C ILE A 88 -7.23 9.08 -5.20
N ASN A 89 -6.86 10.16 -4.49
CA ASN A 89 -7.56 11.46 -4.63
C ASN A 89 -7.46 11.97 -6.07
N LEU A 90 -6.26 11.92 -6.67
CA LEU A 90 -6.04 12.32 -8.06
C LEU A 90 -7.00 11.59 -9.00
N ILE A 91 -7.09 10.28 -8.89
CA ILE A 91 -7.95 9.47 -9.76
C ILE A 91 -9.44 9.74 -9.48
N ALA A 92 -9.84 9.75 -8.23
CA ALA A 92 -11.25 9.97 -7.86
C ALA A 92 -11.74 11.33 -8.38
N GLN A 93 -10.95 12.40 -8.17
CA GLN A 93 -11.24 13.75 -8.69
C GLN A 93 -11.29 13.76 -10.23
N SER A 94 -10.33 13.09 -10.87
CA SER A 94 -10.26 13.04 -12.34
C SER A 94 -11.50 12.35 -12.94
N LEU A 95 -11.98 11.27 -12.31
CA LEU A 95 -13.20 10.57 -12.76
C LEU A 95 -14.44 11.47 -12.69
N VAL A 96 -14.56 12.23 -11.59
CA VAL A 96 -15.68 13.16 -11.41
C VAL A 96 -15.58 14.36 -12.38
N LYS A 97 -14.42 15.00 -12.46
CA LYS A 97 -14.18 16.15 -13.36
C LYS A 97 -14.47 15.80 -14.83
N SER A 98 -14.14 14.56 -15.20
CA SER A 98 -14.34 14.06 -16.57
C SER A 98 -15.75 13.53 -16.83
N LYS A 99 -16.64 13.63 -15.83
CA LYS A 99 -18.03 13.16 -15.90
C LYS A 99 -18.14 11.64 -16.14
N PHE A 100 -17.07 10.89 -15.83
CA PHE A 100 -17.12 9.44 -15.85
C PHE A 100 -18.01 8.94 -14.70
N LEU A 101 -17.88 9.57 -13.52
CA LEU A 101 -18.67 9.28 -12.32
C LEU A 101 -19.62 10.46 -12.06
N LYS A 102 -20.94 10.15 -11.96
CA LYS A 102 -22.04 11.15 -11.88
C LYS A 102 -23.06 10.79 -10.80
N LYS A 103 -23.98 11.69 -10.58
CA LYS A 103 -25.14 11.44 -9.72
C LYS A 103 -25.91 10.19 -10.21
N UNK A 104 -26.18 9.34 -9.23
CA UNK A 104 -26.80 8.19 -9.48
C UNK A 104 -25.98 6.99 -9.69
N ASP A 105 -24.77 7.23 -9.96
CA ASP A 105 -23.78 6.12 -10.09
C ASP A 105 -23.43 5.53 -8.72
N VAL A 106 -22.73 4.39 -8.75
CA VAL A 106 -22.30 3.70 -7.51
C VAL A 106 -20.80 3.46 -7.56
N VAL A 107 -20.12 3.77 -6.46
CA VAL A 107 -18.74 3.36 -6.18
C VAL A 107 -18.82 2.20 -5.19
N LEU A 108 -18.19 1.07 -5.53
CA LEU A 108 -18.20 -0.13 -4.71
C LEU A 108 -16.80 -0.31 -4.07
N LEU A 109 -16.73 -0.26 -2.75
CA LEU A 109 -15.50 -0.35 -1.95
C LEU A 109 -15.51 -1.64 -1.12
N GLY A 110 -14.35 -2.07 -0.63
CA GLY A 110 -14.28 -3.11 0.41
C GLY A 110 -14.49 -2.51 1.81
N ILE A 111 -15.17 -3.23 2.71
CA ILE A 111 -15.29 -2.78 4.12
C ILE A 111 -13.91 -2.70 4.80
N ARG A 112 -12.92 -3.37 4.23
CA ARG A 112 -11.56 -3.52 4.75
C ARG A 112 -10.58 -2.45 4.28
N GLU A 113 -11.05 -1.46 3.52
CA GLU A 113 -10.18 -0.46 2.90
C GLU A 113 -9.49 0.44 3.92
N HIS A 114 -8.25 0.83 3.60
CA HIS A 114 -7.56 1.93 4.27
C HIS A 114 -8.35 3.23 4.04
N HIS A 115 -8.33 4.15 5.00
CA HIS A 115 -9.03 5.45 4.89
C HIS A 115 -8.71 6.20 3.59
N SER A 116 -7.49 6.03 3.05
CA SER A 116 -7.09 6.63 1.77
C SER A 116 -7.98 6.19 0.60
N ASN A 117 -8.55 4.96 0.68
CA ASN A 117 -9.45 4.43 -0.35
C ASN A 117 -10.92 4.47 0.10
N ILE A 118 -11.24 5.29 1.08
CA ILE A 118 -12.64 5.53 1.53
C ILE A 118 -12.97 7.01 1.47
N LEU A 119 -12.18 7.84 2.16
CA LEU A 119 -12.50 9.26 2.37
C LEU A 119 -12.63 10.06 1.07
N PRO A 120 -11.75 9.87 0.06
CA PRO A 120 -11.93 10.63 -1.19
C PRO A 120 -13.30 10.37 -1.83
N TRP A 121 -13.74 9.11 -1.84
CA TRP A 121 -15.03 8.74 -2.41
C TRP A 121 -16.19 9.31 -1.58
N GLN A 122 -16.09 9.27 -0.24
CA GLN A 122 -17.14 9.82 0.64
C GLN A 122 -17.30 11.33 0.46
N ILE A 123 -16.19 12.06 0.40
CA ILE A 123 -16.19 13.52 0.20
C ILE A 123 -16.83 13.84 -1.15
N LEU A 124 -16.40 13.18 -2.22
CA LEU A 124 -16.92 13.41 -3.57
C LEU A 124 -18.40 12.97 -3.69
N ALA A 125 -18.80 11.90 -3.00
CA ALA A 125 -20.21 11.45 -3.01
C ALA A 125 -21.14 12.52 -2.42
N GLN A 126 -20.70 13.20 -1.34
CA GLN A 126 -21.47 14.30 -0.74
C GLN A 126 -21.60 15.49 -1.71
N GLU A 127 -20.56 15.77 -2.49
CA GLU A 127 -20.52 16.89 -3.43
C GLU A 127 -21.25 16.60 -4.73
N TYR A 128 -21.09 15.39 -5.29
CA TYR A 128 -21.55 15.07 -6.66
C TYR A 128 -22.75 14.12 -6.70
N GLY A 129 -23.19 13.60 -5.55
CA GLY A 129 -24.47 12.85 -5.43
C GLY A 129 -24.44 11.41 -5.92
N PHE A 130 -23.28 10.80 -6.11
CA PHE A 130 -23.20 9.35 -6.33
C PHE A 130 -23.27 8.61 -4.98
N THR A 131 -23.47 7.28 -5.02
CA THR A 131 -23.64 6.45 -3.83
C THR A 131 -22.43 5.56 -3.59
N ILE A 132 -22.11 5.28 -2.34
CA ILE A 132 -21.06 4.31 -1.98
C ILE A 132 -21.71 3.08 -1.38
N LYS A 133 -21.30 1.91 -1.85
CA LYS A 133 -21.63 0.62 -1.26
C LYS A 133 -20.34 -0.06 -0.81
N PHE A 134 -20.42 -0.88 0.24
CA PHE A 134 -19.25 -1.61 0.77
C PHE A 134 -19.50 -3.12 0.61
N ILE A 135 -18.50 -3.82 0.09
CA ILE A 135 -18.46 -5.29 0.03
C ILE A 135 -18.03 -5.77 1.42
N ASP A 136 -18.84 -6.59 2.03
CA ASP A 136 -18.57 -7.16 3.34
C ASP A 136 -17.55 -8.29 3.25
N LEU A 137 -16.94 -8.63 4.37
CA LEU A 137 -16.15 -9.85 4.50
C LEU A 137 -17.06 -11.02 4.84
N MET A 138 -16.62 -12.22 4.60
CA MET A 138 -17.29 -13.43 5.08
C MET A 138 -17.19 -13.45 6.62
N VAL A 139 -18.31 -13.75 7.27
CA VAL A 139 -18.40 -13.89 8.73
C VAL A 139 -19.05 -15.25 9.00
N SER A 140 -18.47 -16.06 9.86
CA SER A 140 -19.13 -17.27 10.37
C SER A 140 -20.12 -16.87 11.46
N ASP A 141 -21.21 -17.60 11.57
CA ASP A 141 -22.29 -17.35 12.58
C ASP A 141 -21.84 -17.63 14.02
N GLU A 142 -20.68 -18.22 14.18
CA GLU A 142 -20.09 -18.42 15.49
C GLU A 142 -18.98 -17.33 15.71
N UNK A 143 -19.15 -16.57 16.47
CA UNK A 143 -18.34 -15.54 16.80
C UNK A 143 -16.94 -15.85 17.03
N LEU A 144 -16.70 -17.00 17.13
CA LEU A 144 -15.30 -17.37 17.20
C LEU A 144 -14.67 -17.25 15.81
N VAL A 145 -13.96 -16.21 15.59
CA VAL A 145 -13.26 -15.87 14.34
C VAL A 145 -12.03 -16.79 14.20
N THR A 146 -12.25 -18.06 13.93
CA THR A 146 -11.16 -19.04 13.83
C THR A 146 -10.99 -19.62 12.43
N SER A 147 -11.94 -19.38 11.51
CA SER A 147 -11.82 -19.87 10.13
C SER A 147 -11.15 -18.82 9.24
N ASP A 148 -10.28 -19.26 8.37
CA ASP A 148 -9.58 -18.39 7.40
C ASP A 148 -10.54 -17.71 6.43
N GLU A 149 -11.73 -18.27 6.25
CA GLU A 149 -12.79 -17.72 5.39
C GLU A 149 -13.33 -16.39 5.94
N ASN A 150 -13.29 -16.18 7.26
CA ASN A 150 -13.85 -15.00 7.91
C ASN A 150 -13.21 -13.67 7.50
N TYR A 151 -12.05 -13.69 6.87
CA TYR A 151 -11.38 -12.47 6.42
C TYR A 151 -11.40 -12.33 4.89
N ASP A 152 -12.08 -13.23 4.18
CA ASP A 152 -12.14 -13.18 2.72
C ASP A 152 -13.31 -12.34 2.22
N ILE A 153 -13.29 -12.02 0.93
CA ILE A 153 -14.36 -11.27 0.25
C ILE A 153 -15.66 -12.10 0.33
N ASN A 154 -16.74 -11.48 0.76
CA ASN A 154 -18.07 -12.09 0.67
C ASN A 154 -18.55 -12.01 -0.79
N TRP A 155 -18.31 -13.08 -1.54
CA TRP A 155 -18.62 -13.12 -2.98
C TRP A 155 -20.13 -13.00 -3.26
N LYS A 156 -20.99 -13.53 -2.38
CA LYS A 156 -22.46 -13.37 -2.51
C LYS A 156 -22.85 -11.90 -2.34
N ASP A 157 -22.24 -11.23 -1.38
CA ASP A 157 -22.47 -9.80 -1.13
C ASP A 157 -21.95 -8.95 -2.29
N PHE A 158 -20.75 -9.27 -2.83
CA PHE A 158 -20.22 -8.63 -4.03
C PHE A 158 -21.21 -8.74 -5.19
N GLU A 159 -21.68 -9.95 -5.51
CA GLU A 159 -22.61 -10.21 -6.64
C GLU A 159 -23.94 -9.48 -6.45
N LYS A 160 -24.44 -9.41 -5.22
CA LYS A 160 -25.67 -8.68 -4.89
C LYS A 160 -25.51 -7.17 -5.06
N LYS A 161 -24.34 -6.61 -4.71
CA LYS A 161 -24.07 -5.16 -4.72
C LYS A 161 -23.57 -4.66 -6.07
N TYR A 162 -22.97 -5.54 -6.89
CA TYR A 162 -22.41 -5.19 -8.20
C TYR A 162 -23.52 -5.21 -9.26
N ASP A 163 -24.23 -4.09 -9.38
CA ASP A 163 -25.32 -3.91 -10.33
C ASP A 163 -24.89 -2.96 -11.49
N LYS A 164 -25.82 -2.69 -12.41
CA LYS A 164 -25.58 -1.85 -13.61
C LYS A 164 -25.20 -0.40 -13.29
N ASN A 165 -25.45 0.07 -12.08
CA ASN A 165 -25.13 1.44 -11.66
C ASN A 165 -23.69 1.54 -11.11
N VAL A 166 -23.01 0.40 -10.86
CA VAL A 166 -21.63 0.42 -10.37
C VAL A 166 -20.72 0.86 -11.51
N LYS A 167 -20.10 2.05 -11.35
CA LYS A 167 -19.17 2.65 -12.31
C LYS A 167 -17.72 2.52 -11.86
N VAL A 168 -17.49 2.41 -10.55
CA VAL A 168 -16.14 2.27 -10.00
C VAL A 168 -16.15 1.14 -8.98
N VAL A 169 -15.15 0.27 -9.05
CA VAL A 169 -14.79 -0.67 -7.98
C VAL A 169 -13.40 -0.28 -7.51
N ALA A 170 -13.22 0.01 -6.22
CA ALA A 170 -11.93 0.41 -5.67
C ALA A 170 -11.64 -0.42 -4.41
N VAL A 171 -10.62 -1.29 -4.49
CA VAL A 171 -10.34 -2.27 -3.42
C VAL A 171 -8.84 -2.44 -3.20
N SER A 172 -8.45 -2.71 -1.96
CA SER A 172 -7.08 -3.10 -1.64
C SER A 172 -6.83 -4.58 -1.96
N GLN A 173 -5.64 -4.85 -2.50
CA GLN A 173 -5.23 -6.24 -2.77
C GLN A 173 -4.77 -6.96 -1.50
N THR A 174 -4.34 -6.22 -0.48
CA THR A 174 -3.84 -6.81 0.78
C THR A 174 -4.22 -5.91 1.95
N SER A 175 -4.77 -6.52 2.99
CA SER A 175 -5.16 -5.79 4.19
C SER A 175 -3.93 -5.34 5.00
N ASN A 176 -3.86 -4.07 5.33
CA ASN A 176 -2.84 -3.51 6.23
C ASN A 176 -3.10 -3.87 7.71
N VAL A 177 -4.25 -4.45 8.01
CA VAL A 177 -4.63 -4.89 9.37
C VAL A 177 -4.44 -6.39 9.53
N THR A 178 -5.11 -7.19 8.69
CA THR A 178 -5.12 -8.65 8.85
C THR A 178 -3.98 -9.36 8.10
N GLY A 179 -3.33 -8.67 7.18
CA GLY A 179 -2.32 -9.27 6.30
C GLY A 179 -2.90 -10.15 5.20
N LYS A 180 -4.22 -10.35 5.14
CA LYS A 180 -4.90 -11.19 4.13
C LYS A 180 -4.65 -10.63 2.72
N ILE A 181 -4.28 -11.51 1.79
CA ILE A 181 -4.19 -11.21 0.35
C ILE A 181 -5.52 -11.60 -0.28
N TYR A 182 -6.10 -10.69 -1.06
CA TYR A 182 -7.41 -10.88 -1.70
C TYR A 182 -7.24 -11.19 -3.19
N ASP A 183 -8.14 -12.02 -3.72
CA ASP A 183 -8.16 -12.37 -5.14
C ASP A 183 -8.82 -11.24 -5.95
N VAL A 184 -8.05 -10.14 -6.12
CA VAL A 184 -8.51 -8.99 -6.93
C VAL A 184 -8.59 -9.34 -8.42
N GLN A 185 -7.83 -10.36 -8.87
CA GLN A 185 -7.92 -10.87 -10.25
C GLN A 185 -9.32 -11.44 -10.52
N LYS A 186 -9.89 -12.16 -9.55
CA LYS A 186 -11.26 -12.68 -9.67
C LYS A 186 -12.28 -11.53 -9.74
N ILE A 187 -12.04 -10.42 -9.01
CA ILE A 187 -12.86 -9.21 -9.15
C ILE A 187 -12.75 -8.70 -10.59
N GLY A 188 -11.53 -8.43 -11.07
CA GLY A 188 -11.30 -7.90 -12.42
C GLY A 188 -12.01 -8.70 -13.52
N LYS A 189 -11.96 -10.04 -13.42
CA LYS A 189 -12.62 -10.95 -14.38
C LYS A 189 -14.16 -10.85 -14.36
N LYS A 190 -14.75 -10.35 -13.28
CA LYS A 190 -16.21 -10.23 -13.14
C LYS A 190 -16.73 -8.84 -13.55
N LEU A 191 -15.85 -7.86 -13.71
CA LEU A 191 -16.26 -6.48 -13.99
C LEU A 191 -16.61 -6.31 -15.48
N ARG A 192 -17.60 -5.46 -15.75
CA ARG A 192 -17.96 -5.02 -17.11
C ARG A 192 -16.89 -4.03 -17.60
N GLU A 193 -16.70 -3.98 -18.90
CA GLU A 193 -15.70 -3.14 -19.57
C GLU A 193 -15.83 -1.65 -19.19
N GLU A 194 -17.06 -1.18 -18.95
CA GLU A 194 -17.34 0.21 -18.57
C GLU A 194 -17.17 0.49 -17.07
N THR A 195 -16.76 -0.47 -16.25
CA THR A 195 -16.53 -0.30 -14.81
C THR A 195 -15.05 -0.01 -14.55
N PHE A 196 -14.72 1.16 -14.04
CA PHE A 196 -13.33 1.52 -13.69
C PHE A 196 -12.88 0.72 -12.46
N PHE A 197 -11.74 0.05 -12.58
CA PHE A 197 -11.21 -0.82 -11.52
C PHE A 197 -9.92 -0.27 -10.95
N LEU A 198 -9.98 0.25 -9.71
CA LEU A 198 -8.83 0.74 -8.96
C LEU A 198 -8.41 -0.29 -7.90
N VAL A 199 -7.13 -0.60 -7.87
CA VAL A 199 -6.55 -1.49 -6.85
C VAL A 199 -5.55 -0.71 -6.00
N ASP A 200 -5.72 -0.74 -4.68
CA ASP A 200 -4.70 -0.24 -3.75
C ASP A 200 -3.69 -1.37 -3.49
N GLY A 201 -2.52 -1.21 -4.08
CA GLY A 201 -1.38 -2.12 -3.99
C GLY A 201 -0.37 -1.75 -2.90
N SER A 202 -0.70 -0.83 -2.00
CA SER A 202 0.25 -0.29 -1.00
C SER A 202 0.85 -1.35 -0.07
N GLN A 203 0.14 -2.46 0.13
CA GLN A 203 0.64 -3.59 0.94
C GLN A 203 0.98 -4.82 0.08
N SER A 204 0.67 -4.82 -1.20
CA SER A 204 0.99 -5.95 -2.08
C SER A 204 2.32 -5.73 -2.82
N VAL A 205 2.47 -4.58 -3.49
CA VAL A 205 3.65 -4.29 -4.33
C VAL A 205 4.97 -4.41 -3.55
N PRO A 206 5.08 -3.99 -2.27
CA PRO A 206 6.31 -4.19 -1.50
C PRO A 206 6.61 -5.66 -1.14
N ASN A 207 5.61 -6.54 -1.14
CA ASN A 207 5.71 -7.87 -0.50
C ASN A 207 5.70 -9.04 -1.47
N PHE A 208 5.12 -8.88 -2.68
CA PHE A 208 5.06 -9.96 -3.67
C PHE A 208 4.87 -9.39 -5.08
N ALA A 209 5.11 -10.22 -6.08
CA ALA A 209 4.99 -9.84 -7.49
C ALA A 209 3.55 -9.46 -7.82
N VAL A 210 3.38 -8.26 -8.37
CA VAL A 210 2.09 -7.73 -8.82
C VAL A 210 2.18 -7.45 -10.32
N ASN A 211 1.17 -7.86 -11.08
CA ASN A 211 1.12 -7.60 -12.53
C ASN A 211 -0.26 -7.03 -12.87
N VAL A 212 -0.28 -5.78 -13.33
CA VAL A 212 -1.53 -5.05 -13.59
C VAL A 212 -2.36 -5.68 -14.71
N ALA A 213 -1.71 -6.29 -15.70
CA ALA A 213 -2.39 -6.99 -16.80
C ALA A 213 -3.09 -8.26 -16.31
N GLN A 214 -2.47 -8.98 -15.35
CA GLN A 214 -3.07 -10.18 -14.76
C GLN A 214 -4.26 -9.82 -13.86
N ILE A 215 -4.16 -8.71 -13.18
CA ILE A 215 -5.24 -8.22 -12.30
C ILE A 215 -6.44 -7.72 -13.06
N UNK A 216 -6.22 -7.09 -14.20
CA UNK A 216 -7.17 -6.61 -14.88
C UNK A 216 -7.61 -5.40 -14.47
N CYS A 217 -6.68 -4.53 -13.79
CA CYS A 217 -7.12 -3.25 -13.26
C CYS A 217 -6.85 -2.12 -14.24
N ASP A 218 -7.63 -1.04 -14.11
CA ASP A 218 -7.44 0.18 -14.89
C ASP A 218 -6.49 1.14 -14.17
N CYS A 219 -6.37 0.97 -12.85
CA CYS A 219 -5.53 1.78 -11.99
C CYS A 219 -4.97 0.93 -10.86
N LEU A 220 -3.66 1.07 -10.61
CA LEU A 220 -3.01 0.51 -9.40
C LEU A 220 -2.29 1.65 -8.70
N VAL A 221 -2.47 1.78 -7.38
CA VAL A 221 -1.74 2.78 -6.60
C VAL A 221 -0.88 2.12 -5.53
N PHE A 222 0.31 2.68 -5.29
CA PHE A 222 1.17 2.23 -4.18
C PHE A 222 2.14 3.35 -3.77
N THR A 223 2.96 3.10 -2.75
CA THR A 223 3.84 4.12 -2.20
C THR A 223 5.26 3.58 -1.95
N GLY A 224 6.25 4.38 -2.31
CA GLY A 224 7.67 3.98 -2.25
C GLY A 224 8.19 3.75 -0.84
N HIS A 225 7.71 4.51 0.16
CA HIS A 225 8.23 4.39 1.53
C HIS A 225 7.94 3.05 2.20
N LYS A 226 7.04 2.25 1.61
CA LYS A 226 6.77 0.87 2.08
C LYS A 226 7.62 -0.18 1.35
N MET A 227 8.39 0.25 0.33
CA MET A 227 9.30 -0.64 -0.40
C MET A 227 10.73 -0.07 -0.45
N MET A 228 11.16 0.47 0.70
CA MET A 228 12.54 0.91 0.96
C MET A 228 12.96 2.22 0.26
N ALA A 229 12.08 2.87 -0.53
CA ALA A 229 12.33 4.20 -1.09
C ALA A 229 12.04 5.30 -0.04
N TYR A 230 12.39 6.54 -0.36
CA TYR A 230 12.13 7.69 0.50
C TYR A 230 10.62 8.00 0.58
N THR A 231 10.26 8.81 1.51
CA THR A 231 8.90 9.37 1.61
C THR A 231 8.66 10.40 0.48
N UNK A 232 7.26 10.52 0.23
CA UNK A 232 6.89 11.47 -0.69
C UNK A 232 7.02 11.04 -2.08
N ILE A 233 7.20 9.75 -2.30
CA ILE A 233 7.04 9.22 -3.66
C ILE A 233 5.97 8.14 -3.67
N GLY A 234 4.88 8.37 -4.43
CA GLY A 234 3.80 7.44 -4.71
C GLY A 234 3.69 7.18 -6.20
N VAL A 235 3.09 6.07 -6.55
CA VAL A 235 2.92 5.64 -7.93
C VAL A 235 1.43 5.42 -8.20
N VAL A 236 0.98 5.92 -9.34
CA VAL A 236 -0.29 5.54 -9.97
C VAL A 236 0.06 4.94 -11.33
N TYR A 237 -0.29 3.68 -11.53
CA TYR A 237 -0.46 3.12 -12.85
C TYR A 237 -1.86 3.51 -13.33
N LEU A 238 -1.96 4.04 -14.53
CA LEU A 238 -3.26 4.38 -15.15
C LEU A 238 -3.25 3.88 -16.59
N LYS A 239 -4.21 3.03 -16.92
CA LYS A 239 -4.36 2.43 -18.24
C LYS A 239 -4.48 3.52 -19.32
N LYS A 240 -3.81 3.34 -20.44
CA LYS A 240 -3.63 4.34 -21.53
C LYS A 240 -4.92 5.04 -21.97
N GLU A 241 -6.03 4.32 -22.05
CA GLU A 241 -7.32 4.89 -22.49
C GLU A 241 -7.83 5.96 -21.52
N TYR A 242 -7.59 5.77 -20.22
CA TYR A 242 -7.98 6.75 -19.19
C TYR A 242 -7.01 7.93 -19.13
N ILE A 243 -5.73 7.73 -19.48
CA ILE A 243 -4.77 8.84 -19.60
C ILE A 243 -5.32 9.86 -20.60
N LYS A 244 -5.85 9.41 -21.75
CA LYS A 244 -6.38 10.30 -22.78
C LYS A 244 -7.68 11.00 -22.36
N SER A 245 -8.58 10.27 -21.70
CA SER A 245 -9.96 10.73 -21.47
C SER A 245 -10.15 11.51 -20.16
N LEU A 246 -9.31 11.29 -19.13
CA LEU A 246 -9.49 11.94 -17.84
C LEU A 246 -8.80 13.30 -17.78
N SER A 247 -9.46 14.25 -17.11
CA SER A 247 -8.92 15.57 -16.79
C SER A 247 -8.14 15.51 -15.47
N PRO A 248 -7.04 16.24 -15.34
CA PRO A 248 -6.26 16.19 -14.10
C PRO A 248 -6.96 16.89 -12.93
N MET A 249 -6.64 16.45 -11.72
CA MET A 249 -7.11 17.09 -10.48
C MET A 249 -6.52 18.51 -10.36
N ILE A 250 -5.23 18.62 -10.61
CA ILE A 250 -4.43 19.85 -10.49
C ILE A 250 -3.77 20.12 -11.85
N ALA A 251 -3.74 21.38 -12.26
CA ALA A 251 -3.06 21.83 -13.48
C ALA A 251 -2.11 22.98 -13.15
N GLY A 252 -1.08 23.13 -13.95
CA GLY A 252 -0.06 24.17 -13.77
C GLY A 252 1.13 23.94 -14.68
N GLY A 253 2.29 24.41 -14.27
CA GLY A 253 3.55 24.21 -15.02
C GLY A 253 3.77 22.73 -15.29
N GLY A 254 4.14 22.37 -16.50
CA GLY A 254 4.42 21.01 -16.94
C GLY A 254 3.20 20.22 -17.43
N THR A 255 1.95 20.73 -17.25
CA THR A 255 0.74 19.96 -17.59
C THR A 255 0.15 20.31 -18.95
N VAL A 256 0.65 21.35 -19.61
CA VAL A 256 0.07 21.91 -20.84
C VAL A 256 1.06 21.87 -21.99
N GLU A 257 0.54 21.58 -23.19
CA GLU A 257 1.24 21.77 -24.46
C GLU A 257 1.23 23.26 -24.85
N ASP A 258 0.12 23.94 -24.52
CA ASP A 258 -0.08 25.33 -24.90
C ASP A 258 -1.07 26.03 -23.96
N VAL A 259 -0.85 27.30 -23.69
CA VAL A 259 -1.77 28.12 -22.89
C VAL A 259 -1.63 29.58 -23.28
N ASP A 260 -2.78 30.24 -23.48
CA ASP A 260 -2.87 31.68 -23.70
C ASP A 260 -3.82 32.33 -22.68
N THR A 261 -4.18 33.58 -22.91
CA THR A 261 -5.05 34.33 -21.97
C THR A 261 -6.49 33.84 -21.92
N THR A 262 -6.93 33.01 -22.87
CA THR A 262 -8.33 32.59 -23.01
C THR A 262 -8.51 31.09 -23.16
N SER A 263 -7.45 30.34 -23.47
CA SER A 263 -7.55 28.92 -23.77
C SER A 263 -6.28 28.15 -23.34
N TYR A 264 -6.41 26.84 -23.27
CA TYR A 264 -5.30 25.94 -22.93
C TYR A 264 -5.48 24.61 -23.66
N ARG A 265 -4.36 23.90 -23.84
CA ARG A 265 -4.35 22.52 -24.31
C ARG A 265 -3.44 21.70 -23.40
N LEU A 266 -4.03 20.72 -22.70
CA LEU A 266 -3.30 19.79 -21.81
C LEU A 266 -2.49 18.79 -22.63
N HIS A 267 -1.39 18.28 -22.05
CA HIS A 267 -0.66 17.15 -22.63
C HIS A 267 -1.59 15.93 -22.80
N GLY A 268 -1.38 15.18 -23.87
CA GLY A 268 -2.06 13.92 -24.14
C GLY A 268 -1.46 12.73 -23.38
N SER A 269 -0.43 12.97 -22.54
CA SER A 269 0.36 12.00 -21.81
C SER A 269 0.09 12.06 -20.28
N VAL A 270 0.82 11.24 -19.52
CA VAL A 270 0.78 11.24 -18.05
C VAL A 270 1.23 12.58 -17.44
N ASP A 271 1.99 13.38 -18.19
CA ASP A 271 2.54 14.65 -17.72
C ASP A 271 1.45 15.62 -17.26
N LYS A 272 0.25 15.55 -17.86
CA LYS A 272 -0.86 16.41 -17.42
C LYS A 272 -1.30 16.16 -15.97
N PHE A 273 -0.92 15.00 -15.38
CA PHE A 273 -1.24 14.66 -13.99
C PHE A 273 -0.11 15.00 -13.01
N GLU A 274 1.05 15.42 -13.52
CA GLU A 274 2.27 15.71 -12.73
C GLU A 274 2.58 17.21 -12.75
N ALA A 275 1.72 18.01 -12.09
CA ALA A 275 1.82 19.48 -12.10
C ALA A 275 3.00 19.97 -11.23
N GLY A 276 3.79 20.87 -11.80
CA GLY A 276 4.95 21.50 -11.13
C GLY A 276 6.22 20.65 -11.23
N THR A 277 7.30 21.13 -10.65
CA THR A 277 8.56 20.36 -10.59
C THR A 277 8.31 19.07 -9.82
N PRO A 278 8.57 17.89 -10.42
CA PRO A 278 8.29 16.62 -9.74
C PRO A 278 9.30 16.32 -8.64
N ASN A 279 8.99 15.33 -7.82
CA ASN A 279 9.90 14.83 -6.77
C ASN A 279 10.98 13.94 -7.39
N ILE A 280 11.98 14.57 -8.03
CA ILE A 280 13.07 13.87 -8.73
C ILE A 280 13.85 12.98 -7.74
N ILE A 281 14.16 13.52 -6.55
CA ILE A 281 14.89 12.78 -5.50
C ILE A 281 14.09 11.53 -5.08
N GLY A 282 12.79 11.67 -4.91
CA GLY A 282 11.93 10.54 -4.59
C GLY A 282 11.90 9.49 -5.70
N ALA A 283 11.84 9.93 -6.97
CA ALA A 283 11.87 9.02 -8.13
C ALA A 283 13.19 8.23 -8.19
N VAL A 284 14.32 8.92 -7.98
CA VAL A 284 15.65 8.27 -7.92
C VAL A 284 15.69 7.29 -6.75
N SER A 285 15.17 7.67 -5.57
CA SER A 285 15.14 6.75 -4.42
C SER A 285 14.32 5.49 -4.72
N LEU A 286 13.23 5.61 -5.49
CA LEU A 286 12.39 4.46 -5.88
C LEU A 286 13.11 3.58 -6.90
N LEU A 287 13.81 4.18 -7.87
CA LEU A 287 14.67 3.44 -8.79
C LEU A 287 15.70 2.61 -8.00
N LYS A 288 16.42 3.25 -7.07
CA LYS A 288 17.46 2.58 -6.30
C LYS A 288 16.91 1.50 -5.36
N ALA A 289 15.70 1.69 -4.84
CA ALA A 289 15.01 0.66 -4.06
C ALA A 289 14.67 -0.56 -4.92
N ILE A 290 14.18 -0.36 -6.16
CA ILE A 290 13.89 -1.46 -7.10
C ILE A 290 15.20 -2.16 -7.52
N GLU A 291 16.27 -1.41 -7.77
CA GLU A 291 17.60 -1.97 -8.08
C GLU A 291 18.11 -2.81 -6.90
N TYR A 292 17.96 -2.33 -5.66
CA TYR A 292 18.32 -3.10 -4.46
C TYR A 292 17.48 -4.39 -4.39
N ILE A 293 16.16 -4.31 -4.57
CA ILE A 293 15.29 -5.52 -4.58
C ILE A 293 15.79 -6.51 -5.63
N THR A 294 16.14 -6.02 -6.83
CA THR A 294 16.64 -6.87 -7.92
C THR A 294 17.98 -7.54 -7.53
N SER A 295 18.90 -6.78 -6.95
CA SER A 295 20.23 -7.27 -6.55
C SER A 295 20.18 -8.40 -5.51
N ILE A 296 19.14 -8.40 -4.66
CA ILE A 296 18.96 -9.43 -3.61
C ILE A 296 18.15 -10.64 -4.10
N GLY A 297 17.89 -10.73 -5.42
CA GLY A 297 17.20 -11.86 -6.05
C GLY A 297 15.72 -11.59 -6.35
N GLY A 298 15.30 -10.32 -6.35
CA GLY A 298 13.97 -9.88 -6.77
C GLY A 298 12.91 -10.00 -5.68
N ILE A 299 11.71 -9.55 -6.02
CA ILE A 299 10.55 -9.53 -5.10
C ILE A 299 10.18 -10.94 -4.63
N GLN A 300 10.49 -11.96 -5.43
CA GLN A 300 10.21 -13.35 -5.06
C GLN A 300 11.03 -13.76 -3.82
N LYS A 301 12.30 -13.30 -3.73
CA LYS A 301 13.13 -13.57 -2.55
C LYS A 301 12.62 -12.86 -1.29
N ILE A 302 12.04 -11.68 -1.45
CA ILE A 302 11.35 -11.00 -0.33
C ILE A 302 10.16 -11.86 0.11
N ARG A 303 9.35 -12.31 -0.85
CA ARG A 303 8.17 -13.15 -0.56
C ARG A 303 8.53 -14.46 0.14
N GLU A 304 9.56 -15.16 -0.35
CA GLU A 304 10.04 -16.42 0.25
C GLU A 304 10.48 -16.21 1.71
N HIS A 305 11.26 -15.16 1.95
CA HIS A 305 11.73 -14.82 3.30
C HIS A 305 10.54 -14.46 4.21
N GLU A 306 9.62 -13.66 3.71
CA GLU A 306 8.41 -13.27 4.43
C GLU A 306 7.59 -14.51 4.83
N GLN A 307 7.41 -15.46 3.91
CA GLN A 307 6.66 -16.69 4.18
C GLN A 307 7.36 -17.53 5.28
N GLN A 308 8.69 -17.58 5.28
CA GLN A 308 9.43 -18.27 6.36
C GLN A 308 9.14 -17.62 7.72
N LEU A 309 9.06 -16.29 7.78
CA LEU A 309 8.71 -15.57 9.01
C LEU A 309 7.25 -15.83 9.42
N VAL A 310 6.33 -15.87 8.45
CA VAL A 310 4.92 -16.22 8.71
C VAL A 310 4.83 -17.63 9.34
N HIS A 311 5.47 -18.61 8.71
CA HIS A 311 5.50 -19.99 9.22
C HIS A 311 6.05 -20.03 10.65
N TYR A 312 7.18 -19.34 10.88
CA TYR A 312 7.83 -19.35 12.20
C TYR A 312 6.95 -18.69 13.27
N PHE A 313 6.38 -17.52 12.94
CA PHE A 313 5.48 -16.78 13.83
C PHE A 313 4.24 -17.63 14.19
N MET A 314 3.58 -18.22 13.18
CA MET A 314 2.36 -19.01 13.38
C MET A 314 2.63 -20.28 14.18
N ASN A 315 3.79 -20.90 13.96
CA ASN A 315 4.21 -22.06 14.77
C ASN A 315 4.40 -21.67 16.25
N LYS A 316 5.12 -20.58 16.50
CA LYS A 316 5.28 -20.06 17.89
C LYS A 316 3.93 -19.70 18.50
N LEU A 317 3.07 -19.04 17.74
CA LEU A 317 1.74 -18.66 18.19
C LEU A 317 0.93 -19.91 18.63
N SER A 318 0.97 -20.99 17.83
CA SER A 318 0.23 -22.23 18.13
C SER A 318 0.79 -22.94 19.39
N THR A 319 2.09 -22.90 19.63
CA THR A 319 2.73 -23.51 20.79
C THR A 319 2.56 -22.64 22.05
N GLU A 320 2.79 -21.38 21.96
CA GLU A 320 2.74 -20.45 23.09
C GLU A 320 1.32 -19.96 23.44
N UNK A 321 0.65 -19.83 22.55
CA UNK A 321 -0.64 -19.42 22.72
C UNK A 321 -1.52 -20.40 23.36
N ARG A 322 -1.21 -21.70 23.29
CA ARG A 322 -1.93 -22.72 24.06
C ARG A 322 -1.91 -22.42 25.57
N VAL A 323 -0.85 -21.83 26.02
CA VAL A 323 -0.67 -21.41 27.41
C VAL A 323 -1.39 -20.07 27.69
N THR A 324 -1.55 -19.23 26.67
CA THR A 324 -2.09 -17.87 26.82
C THR A 324 -3.41 -17.64 26.08
N SER A 325 -4.07 -18.68 25.58
CA SER A 325 -5.22 -18.60 24.65
C SER A 325 -6.41 -17.74 25.14
N LYS A 326 -6.53 -17.51 26.45
CA LYS A 326 -7.54 -16.59 27.00
C LYS A 326 -7.03 -15.15 27.15
N LYS A 327 -5.74 -14.91 26.92
CA LYS A 327 -5.08 -13.61 27.13
C LYS A 327 -4.77 -12.87 25.85
N ILE A 328 -4.75 -13.55 24.71
CA ILE A 328 -4.50 -12.94 23.39
C ILE A 328 -5.54 -13.42 22.38
N GLU A 329 -6.03 -12.50 21.57
CA GLU A 329 -6.92 -12.80 20.46
C GLU A 329 -6.27 -12.29 19.16
N ILE A 330 -6.14 -13.16 18.18
CA ILE A 330 -5.48 -12.87 16.89
C ILE A 330 -6.53 -12.38 15.87
N VAL A 331 -6.20 -11.30 15.20
CA VAL A 331 -7.05 -10.70 14.17
C VAL A 331 -6.38 -10.85 12.79
N UNK A 332 -6.16 -12.01 12.34
CA UNK A 332 -5.56 -12.35 11.18
C UNK A 332 -6.05 -13.63 10.80
N PRO A 333 -6.00 -14.02 9.56
CA PRO A 333 -6.18 -15.42 9.17
C PRO A 333 -5.17 -16.35 9.86
N MET A 334 -5.63 -17.50 10.24
CA MET A 334 -4.73 -18.46 10.91
C MET A 334 -3.89 -19.28 9.94
N SER A 335 -4.26 -19.29 8.65
CA SER A 335 -3.47 -19.90 7.58
C SER A 335 -2.14 -19.17 7.38
N VAL A 336 -1.11 -19.90 7.04
CA VAL A 336 0.19 -19.36 6.61
C VAL A 336 0.14 -18.92 5.15
N GLU A 337 -0.79 -19.48 4.38
CA GLU A 337 -0.96 -19.13 2.96
C GLU A 337 -1.92 -17.95 2.79
N GLY A 338 -1.84 -17.27 1.65
CA GLY A 338 -2.76 -16.18 1.30
C GLY A 338 -2.61 -14.95 2.21
N ARG A 339 -1.42 -14.72 2.78
CA ARG A 339 -1.17 -13.60 3.67
C ARG A 339 0.26 -13.06 3.59
N ILE A 340 0.44 -11.84 4.02
CA ILE A 340 1.77 -11.23 4.26
C ILE A 340 2.09 -11.30 5.77
N ALA A 341 3.34 -10.94 6.14
CA ALA A 341 3.82 -11.01 7.52
C ALA A 341 3.34 -9.82 8.37
N VAL A 342 2.02 -9.65 8.42
CA VAL A 342 1.31 -8.65 9.24
C VAL A 342 0.44 -9.42 10.24
N PHE A 343 0.62 -9.15 11.53
CA PHE A 343 -0.02 -9.88 12.62
C PHE A 343 -0.69 -8.88 13.56
N SER A 344 -2.01 -8.79 13.48
CA SER A 344 -2.81 -7.95 14.38
C SER A 344 -3.38 -8.79 15.52
N PHE A 345 -3.39 -8.23 16.72
CA PHE A 345 -3.85 -8.90 17.92
C PHE A 345 -4.47 -7.91 18.90
N VAL A 346 -5.26 -8.43 19.83
CA VAL A 346 -5.74 -7.72 21.01
C VAL A 346 -5.43 -8.53 22.27
N LEU A 347 -5.26 -7.86 23.39
CA LEU A 347 -5.15 -8.49 24.73
C LEU A 347 -6.44 -8.15 25.47
N PRO A 348 -7.42 -9.04 25.56
CA PRO A 348 -8.72 -8.74 26.17
C PRO A 348 -8.68 -8.11 27.55
N UNK A 349 -7.65 -8.40 28.16
CA UNK A 349 -7.42 -7.93 29.37
C UNK A 349 -7.00 -6.60 29.44
N VAL A 350 -6.49 -6.04 28.43
CA VAL A 350 -5.88 -4.70 28.42
C VAL A 350 -6.73 -3.75 27.52
N LYS A 351 -7.51 -2.89 28.10
CA LYS A 351 -8.40 -1.98 27.37
C LYS A 351 -7.65 -0.88 26.60
N ASN A 352 -6.51 -0.45 27.12
CA ASN A 352 -5.73 0.64 26.51
C ASN A 352 -4.60 0.10 25.64
N PHE A 353 -4.77 0.15 24.33
CA PHE A 353 -3.77 -0.30 23.34
C PHE A 353 -2.42 0.42 23.50
N ASN A 354 -2.43 1.67 23.99
CA ASN A 354 -1.18 2.45 24.16
C ASN A 354 -0.27 1.77 25.20
N MET A 355 -0.83 1.23 26.28
CA MET A 355 -0.07 0.51 27.31
C MET A 355 0.70 -0.68 26.71
N ILE A 356 0.06 -1.39 25.75
CA ILE A 356 0.72 -2.52 25.06
C ILE A 356 1.89 -1.97 24.22
N GLY A 357 1.63 -0.91 23.43
CA GLY A 357 2.66 -0.27 22.61
C GLY A 357 3.84 0.25 23.44
N GLU A 358 3.56 0.86 24.59
CA GLU A 358 4.58 1.36 25.53
C GLU A 358 5.47 0.22 26.04
N LYS A 359 4.85 -0.91 26.44
CA LYS A 359 5.62 -2.09 26.93
C LYS A 359 6.54 -2.66 25.85
N PHE A 360 6.08 -2.73 24.60
CA PHE A 360 6.92 -3.12 23.48
C PHE A 360 8.05 -2.11 23.26
N ALA A 361 7.76 -0.82 23.31
CA ALA A 361 8.75 0.25 23.15
C ALA A 361 9.81 0.23 24.25
N GLU A 362 9.45 -0.02 25.52
CA GLU A 362 10.37 -0.20 26.65
C GLU A 362 11.38 -1.33 26.37
N ALA A 363 10.96 -2.36 25.64
CA ALA A 363 11.80 -3.50 25.26
C ALA A 363 12.54 -3.28 23.92
N ASN A 364 12.50 -2.05 23.37
CA ASN A 364 13.09 -1.66 22.08
C ASN A 364 12.49 -2.43 20.89
N VAL A 365 11.19 -2.77 20.98
CA VAL A 365 10.42 -3.46 19.92
C VAL A 365 9.36 -2.50 19.38
N CYS A 366 9.49 -2.09 18.12
CA CYS A 366 8.58 -1.14 17.47
C CYS A 366 7.36 -1.85 16.88
N ILE A 367 6.20 -1.68 17.48
CA ILE A 367 4.91 -2.13 16.91
C ILE A 367 3.98 -0.91 16.80
N ARG A 368 2.82 -1.10 16.20
CA ARG A 368 1.79 -0.06 16.09
C ARG A 368 0.50 -0.52 16.75
N CYS A 369 -0.15 0.36 17.51
CA CYS A 369 -1.44 0.09 18.14
C CYS A 369 -2.47 1.14 17.72
N GLY A 370 -3.74 0.73 17.61
CA GLY A 370 -4.87 1.60 17.25
C GLY A 370 -5.64 1.09 16.03
N GLY A 371 -6.31 2.02 15.34
CA GLY A 371 -7.24 1.71 14.22
C GLY A 371 -6.57 1.50 12.86
N HIS A 372 -5.26 1.70 12.73
CA HIS A 372 -4.45 1.49 11.50
C HIS A 372 -5.07 2.13 10.24
N CYS A 373 -5.80 3.25 10.41
CA CYS A 373 -6.53 3.93 9.32
C CYS A 373 -7.53 2.99 8.61
N ALA A 374 -8.19 2.08 9.35
CA ALA A 374 -9.16 1.12 8.82
C ALA A 374 -10.33 0.95 9.80
N TYR A 375 -10.91 2.08 10.26
CA TYR A 375 -12.00 2.05 11.24
C TYR A 375 -13.23 1.25 10.78
N PRO A 376 -13.67 1.32 9.49
CA PRO A 376 -14.81 0.49 9.09
C PRO A 376 -14.56 -1.00 9.27
N LEU A 377 -13.34 -1.47 8.99
CA LEU A 377 -12.99 -2.88 9.24
C LEU A 377 -13.06 -3.21 10.74
N HIS A 378 -12.46 -2.38 11.58
CA HIS A 378 -12.47 -2.62 13.03
C HIS A 378 -13.91 -2.64 13.57
N LYS A 379 -14.74 -1.68 13.15
CA LYS A 379 -16.16 -1.63 13.52
C LYS A 379 -16.92 -2.88 13.05
N PHE A 380 -16.66 -3.33 11.82
CA PHE A 380 -17.26 -4.56 11.25
C PHE A 380 -16.88 -5.78 12.10
N LEU A 381 -15.64 -5.81 12.62
CA LEU A 381 -15.13 -6.89 13.50
C LEU A 381 -15.52 -6.68 14.98
N GLY A 382 -16.35 -5.69 15.30
CA GLY A 382 -16.79 -5.41 16.68
C GLY A 382 -15.69 -4.89 17.60
N ARG A 383 -14.72 -4.11 17.05
CA ARG A 383 -13.51 -3.66 17.76
C ARG A 383 -13.24 -2.18 17.53
N GLU A 384 -12.49 -1.58 18.46
CA GLU A 384 -12.02 -0.18 18.33
C GLU A 384 -10.66 -0.11 17.62
N GLY A 385 -9.85 -1.18 17.70
CA GLY A 385 -8.52 -1.24 17.11
C GLY A 385 -7.80 -2.54 17.45
N THR A 386 -6.53 -2.61 17.08
CA THR A 386 -5.64 -3.75 17.36
C THR A 386 -4.21 -3.23 17.61
N CYS A 387 -3.37 -4.07 18.19
CA CYS A 387 -1.91 -3.93 18.10
C CYS A 387 -1.44 -4.74 16.89
N ARG A 388 -0.43 -4.23 16.17
CA ARG A 388 0.01 -4.84 14.91
C ARG A 388 1.54 -4.92 14.87
N ALA A 389 2.06 -6.13 14.70
CA ALA A 389 3.45 -6.37 14.32
C ALA A 389 3.49 -6.67 12.82
N SER A 390 4.39 -6.04 12.10
CA SER A 390 4.58 -6.27 10.67
C SER A 390 6.07 -6.41 10.36
N PHE A 391 6.43 -7.52 9.76
CA PHE A 391 7.81 -7.91 9.45
C PHE A 391 8.13 -7.60 8.00
N TYR A 392 9.41 -7.49 7.70
CA TYR A 392 9.88 -7.25 6.33
C TYR A 392 11.24 -7.93 6.15
N ARG A 393 11.89 -7.65 5.03
CA ARG A 393 13.09 -8.33 4.53
C ARG A 393 14.25 -8.41 5.53
N TYR A 394 14.44 -7.43 6.39
CA TYR A 394 15.54 -7.39 7.37
C TYR A 394 15.22 -8.07 8.70
N ASN A 395 13.97 -8.40 8.95
CA ASN A 395 13.60 -9.11 10.18
C ASN A 395 13.99 -10.59 10.10
N ASP A 396 14.23 -11.19 11.24
CA ASP A 396 14.62 -12.61 11.34
C ASP A 396 13.86 -13.31 12.48
N LYS A 397 14.21 -14.59 12.72
CA LYS A 397 13.56 -15.40 13.77
C LYS A 397 13.79 -14.82 15.17
N ASN A 398 14.95 -14.18 15.41
CA ASN A 398 15.24 -13.56 16.70
C ASN A 398 14.28 -12.39 16.97
N ASP A 399 13.89 -11.64 15.93
CA ASP A 399 12.89 -10.57 16.07
C ASP A 399 11.51 -11.15 16.45
N VAL A 400 11.15 -12.31 15.89
CA VAL A 400 9.93 -13.03 16.27
C VAL A 400 10.02 -13.50 17.73
N ASP A 401 11.16 -14.09 18.10
CA ASP A 401 11.39 -14.56 19.47
C ASP A 401 11.26 -13.41 20.46
N LYS A 402 11.88 -12.26 20.16
CA LYS A 402 11.81 -11.07 21.02
C LYS A 402 10.37 -10.55 21.14
N PHE A 403 9.60 -10.57 20.05
CA PHE A 403 8.18 -10.21 20.08
C PHE A 403 7.41 -11.09 21.09
N PHE A 404 7.60 -12.42 21.02
CA PHE A 404 6.90 -13.35 21.92
C PHE A 404 7.39 -13.24 23.38
N GLU A 405 8.69 -12.97 23.60
CA GLU A 405 9.24 -12.70 24.94
C GLU A 405 8.45 -11.54 25.60
N VAL A 406 8.38 -10.39 24.91
CA VAL A 406 7.68 -9.20 25.42
C VAL A 406 6.18 -9.49 25.62
N LEU A 407 5.55 -10.14 24.63
CA LEU A 407 4.13 -10.49 24.70
C LEU A 407 3.84 -11.36 25.95
N ASN A 408 4.71 -12.34 26.21
CA ASN A 408 4.58 -13.24 27.37
C ASN A 408 4.75 -12.49 28.69
N GLU A 409 5.65 -11.52 28.76
CA GLU A 409 5.82 -10.66 29.95
C GLU A 409 4.54 -9.86 30.24
N ILE A 410 3.97 -9.23 29.21
CA ILE A 410 2.73 -8.44 29.34
C ILE A 410 1.58 -9.34 29.81
N THR A 411 1.48 -10.55 29.28
CA THR A 411 0.35 -11.45 29.59
C THR A 411 0.50 -12.17 30.94
N LYS A 412 1.72 -12.19 31.54
CA LYS A 412 1.95 -12.73 32.90
C LYS A 412 1.62 -11.72 34.01
N SER A 413 1.78 -10.43 33.71
CA SER A 413 1.46 -9.32 34.63
C SER A 413 -0.06 -9.06 34.69
#